data_28e0c61ce2db85f6e148bb6497b51e99
#
_entry.id   28e0c61ce2db85f6e148bb6497b51e99
#
_cell.length_a   1.000
_cell.length_b   1.000
_cell.length_c   1.000
_cell.angle_alpha   90.00
_cell.angle_beta   90.00
_cell.angle_gamma   90.00
#
_symmetry.space_group_name_H-M   'P 1'
#
loop_
_entity.id
_entity.type
_entity.pdbx_description
1 polymer ?
#
loop_
_entity_poly.entity_id
_entity_poly.type
_entity_poly.pdbx_seq_one_letter_code
_entity_poly.pdbx_strand_id
1 'polypeptide(L)'
;IGLVLAYFLSILSIQVAAPDEVISPGKFPLNCPDDSLNCAMIGPNSYRSDNLTELRINSSLEEVMAEVGIWLDSQPGTDVIGEWPGQTHSVFRTLMFRFPDDFVVRGFCDNGDTVLHIYSKSRLGVSDLGVNKARVLSFNDYMSNIEMATSECT
;
A
#
# COMPACT_ATOMS: atom_id res chain seq x y z
N ILE A 1 18.63 25.26 -19.12
CA ILE A 1 17.28 25.77 -18.84
C ILE A 1 16.22 24.86 -19.47
N GLY A 2 16.33 24.49 -20.77
CA GLY A 2 15.33 23.65 -21.46
C GLY A 2 15.08 22.27 -20.83
N LEU A 3 16.13 21.54 -20.43
CA LEU A 3 16.01 20.22 -19.78
C LEU A 3 15.33 20.28 -18.41
N VAL A 4 15.62 21.31 -17.63
CA VAL A 4 15.01 21.52 -16.33
C VAL A 4 13.51 21.81 -16.49
N LEU A 5 13.15 22.65 -17.44
CA LEU A 5 11.75 22.96 -17.74
C LEU A 5 11.01 21.70 -18.22
N ALA A 6 11.60 20.91 -19.12
CA ALA A 6 11.01 19.66 -19.61
C ALA A 6 10.77 18.66 -18.48
N TYR A 7 11.70 18.54 -17.54
CA TYR A 7 11.55 17.70 -16.35
C TYR A 7 10.36 18.13 -15.49
N PHE A 8 10.21 19.41 -15.16
CA PHE A 8 9.07 19.90 -14.38
C PHE A 8 7.73 19.76 -15.11
N LEU A 9 7.73 19.96 -16.43
CA LEU A 9 6.54 19.73 -17.25
C LEU A 9 6.13 18.26 -17.28
N SER A 10 7.08 17.33 -17.31
CA SER A 10 6.78 15.89 -17.25
C SER A 10 6.17 15.50 -15.89
N ILE A 11 6.72 15.99 -14.78
CA ILE A 11 6.14 15.77 -13.44
C ILE A 11 4.71 16.33 -13.38
N LEU A 12 4.49 17.55 -13.84
CA LEU A 12 3.16 18.16 -13.85
C LEU A 12 2.18 17.33 -14.69
N SER A 13 2.59 16.87 -15.86
CA SER A 13 1.77 16.02 -16.73
C SER A 13 1.38 14.71 -16.05
N ILE A 14 2.30 14.07 -15.31
CA ILE A 14 2.04 12.86 -14.54
C ILE A 14 1.02 13.13 -13.43
N GLN A 15 1.17 14.23 -12.68
CA GLN A 15 0.23 14.58 -11.61
C GLN A 15 -1.18 14.88 -12.13
N VAL A 16 -1.28 15.52 -13.29
CA VAL A 16 -2.59 15.84 -13.91
C VAL A 16 -3.24 14.61 -14.54
N ALA A 17 -2.45 13.70 -15.12
CA ALA A 17 -2.96 12.49 -15.78
C ALA A 17 -3.35 11.38 -14.80
N ALA A 18 -2.80 11.37 -13.59
CA ALA A 18 -3.09 10.35 -12.60
C ALA A 18 -4.49 10.54 -12.00
N PRO A 19 -5.32 9.49 -11.94
CA PRO A 19 -6.59 9.57 -11.22
C PRO A 19 -6.40 9.99 -9.76
N ASP A 20 -7.23 10.89 -9.29
CA ASP A 20 -7.25 11.31 -7.88
C ASP A 20 -8.44 10.64 -7.18
N GLU A 21 -8.23 9.42 -6.72
CA GLU A 21 -9.27 8.61 -6.08
C GLU A 21 -8.82 8.14 -4.70
N VAL A 22 -9.75 8.22 -3.73
CA VAL A 22 -9.56 7.67 -2.38
C VAL A 22 -10.30 6.33 -2.27
N ILE A 23 -9.56 5.28 -1.91
CA ILE A 23 -10.11 3.93 -1.71
C ILE A 23 -10.61 3.83 -0.26
N SER A 24 -11.91 4.03 -0.07
CA SER A 24 -12.57 3.93 1.23
C SER A 24 -12.77 2.45 1.65
N PRO A 25 -13.07 2.14 2.93
CA PRO A 25 -13.18 0.77 3.42
C PRO A 25 -14.10 -0.15 2.61
N GLY A 26 -15.25 0.35 2.15
CA GLY A 26 -16.18 -0.43 1.31
C GLY A 26 -15.71 -0.64 -0.14
N LYS A 27 -14.57 -0.07 -0.53
CA LYS A 27 -14.00 -0.14 -1.89
C LYS A 27 -12.62 -0.79 -1.94
N PHE A 28 -12.21 -1.51 -0.89
CA PHE A 28 -10.94 -2.24 -0.92
C PHE A 28 -10.92 -3.18 -2.13
N PRO A 29 -9.87 -3.14 -2.97
CA PRO A 29 -9.80 -3.96 -4.18
C PRO A 29 -9.78 -5.45 -3.85
N LEU A 30 -10.59 -6.24 -4.55
CA LEU A 30 -10.65 -7.69 -4.36
C LEU A 30 -9.57 -8.42 -5.15
N ASN A 31 -9.09 -7.83 -6.24
CA ASN A 31 -8.10 -8.41 -7.15
C ASN A 31 -7.18 -7.33 -7.71
N CYS A 32 -5.95 -7.72 -8.06
CA CYS A 32 -5.19 -6.99 -9.07
C CYS A 32 -5.82 -7.22 -10.46
N PRO A 33 -5.68 -6.28 -11.42
CA PRO A 33 -6.06 -6.55 -12.80
C PRO A 33 -5.28 -7.74 -13.35
N ASP A 34 -5.92 -8.53 -14.20
CA ASP A 34 -5.31 -9.69 -14.85
C ASP A 34 -4.04 -9.28 -15.61
N ASP A 35 -3.00 -10.10 -15.52
CA ASP A 35 -1.70 -9.89 -16.15
C ASP A 35 -1.02 -8.54 -15.81
N SER A 36 -1.44 -7.89 -14.74
CA SER A 36 -0.86 -6.60 -14.32
C SER A 36 0.60 -6.74 -13.91
N LEU A 37 1.47 -5.91 -14.49
CA LEU A 37 2.88 -5.80 -14.10
C LEU A 37 3.14 -4.68 -13.10
N ASN A 38 2.12 -3.90 -12.73
CA ASN A 38 2.23 -2.76 -11.81
C ASN A 38 1.29 -2.84 -10.61
N CYS A 39 0.86 -4.07 -10.25
CA CYS A 39 0.04 -4.36 -9.08
C CYS A 39 0.63 -5.53 -8.28
N ALA A 40 0.51 -5.47 -6.97
CA ALA A 40 0.81 -6.56 -6.06
C ALA A 40 -0.17 -6.55 -4.89
N MET A 41 -0.53 -7.73 -4.38
CA MET A 41 -1.55 -7.86 -3.34
C MET A 41 -1.27 -9.05 -2.44
N ILE A 42 -1.48 -8.88 -1.14
CA ILE A 42 -1.61 -9.96 -0.15
C ILE A 42 -3.05 -9.94 0.37
N GLY A 43 -3.75 -11.07 0.25
CA GLY A 43 -5.16 -11.17 0.65
C GLY A 43 -5.79 -12.42 0.03
N PRO A 44 -7.13 -12.49 -0.04
CA PRO A 44 -7.83 -13.69 -0.55
C PRO A 44 -7.43 -14.07 -1.98
N ASN A 45 -7.10 -13.05 -2.78
CA ASN A 45 -6.66 -13.20 -4.17
C ASN A 45 -5.24 -12.63 -4.32
N SER A 46 -4.30 -13.17 -3.54
CA SER A 46 -2.90 -12.74 -3.55
C SER A 46 -2.30 -12.79 -4.95
N TYR A 47 -1.54 -11.75 -5.29
CA TYR A 47 -0.95 -11.59 -6.60
C TYR A 47 0.44 -10.96 -6.49
N ARG A 48 1.44 -11.57 -7.13
CA ARG A 48 2.86 -11.15 -7.08
C ARG A 48 3.37 -10.92 -5.64
N SER A 49 3.00 -11.84 -4.73
CA SER A 49 3.23 -11.76 -3.29
C SER A 49 4.21 -12.81 -2.76
N ASP A 50 4.93 -13.53 -3.65
CA ASP A 50 5.81 -14.64 -3.28
C ASP A 50 5.11 -15.71 -2.40
N ASN A 51 3.88 -16.04 -2.78
CA ASN A 51 2.98 -17.00 -2.12
C ASN A 51 2.46 -16.59 -0.74
N LEU A 52 2.66 -15.36 -0.31
CA LEU A 52 2.00 -14.83 0.88
C LEU A 52 0.50 -14.67 0.60
N THR A 53 -0.34 -15.12 1.52
CA THR A 53 -1.81 -15.12 1.37
C THR A 53 -2.50 -14.13 2.29
N GLU A 54 -2.00 -13.97 3.50
CA GLU A 54 -2.45 -12.99 4.48
C GLU A 54 -1.39 -12.81 5.57
N LEU A 55 -1.48 -11.74 6.31
CA LEU A 55 -0.64 -11.50 7.48
C LEU A 55 -1.53 -11.48 8.72
N ARG A 56 -1.25 -12.38 9.68
CA ARG A 56 -1.94 -12.49 10.96
C ARG A 56 -1.04 -12.05 12.09
N ILE A 57 -1.58 -11.20 12.97
CA ILE A 57 -0.85 -10.61 14.10
C ILE A 57 -1.71 -10.77 15.35
N ASN A 58 -1.15 -11.39 16.38
CA ASN A 58 -1.79 -11.54 17.69
C ASN A 58 -1.67 -10.23 18.50
N SER A 59 -2.39 -9.23 18.06
CA SER A 59 -2.50 -7.93 18.71
C SER A 59 -3.82 -7.26 18.30
N SER A 60 -4.25 -6.26 19.04
CA SER A 60 -5.49 -5.54 18.76
C SER A 60 -5.43 -4.80 17.42
N LEU A 61 -6.58 -4.62 16.77
CA LEU A 61 -6.69 -3.89 15.51
C LEU A 61 -6.11 -2.47 15.64
N GLU A 62 -6.36 -1.81 16.76
CA GLU A 62 -5.88 -0.45 17.02
C GLU A 62 -4.34 -0.39 17.04
N GLU A 63 -3.68 -1.29 17.77
CA GLU A 63 -2.22 -1.35 17.86
C GLU A 63 -1.59 -1.69 16.50
N VAL A 64 -2.16 -2.67 15.79
CA VAL A 64 -1.67 -3.06 14.47
C VAL A 64 -1.82 -1.92 13.46
N MET A 65 -2.96 -1.22 13.44
CA MET A 65 -3.16 -0.07 12.54
C MET A 65 -2.30 1.14 12.91
N ALA A 66 -1.97 1.32 14.20
CA ALA A 66 -1.00 2.33 14.62
C ALA A 66 0.40 2.04 14.06
N GLU A 67 0.84 0.77 14.08
CA GLU A 67 2.12 0.36 13.47
C GLU A 67 2.13 0.51 11.94
N VAL A 68 1.01 0.28 11.28
CA VAL A 68 0.85 0.61 9.85
C VAL A 68 1.15 2.09 9.61
N GLY A 69 0.59 2.99 10.43
CA GLY A 69 0.86 4.43 10.37
C GLY A 69 2.34 4.77 10.57
N ILE A 70 2.98 4.18 11.59
CA ILE A 70 4.41 4.38 11.86
C ILE A 70 5.27 3.96 10.67
N TRP A 71 4.98 2.80 10.07
CA TRP A 71 5.71 2.36 8.88
C TRP A 71 5.53 3.33 7.71
N LEU A 72 4.30 3.78 7.45
CA LEU A 72 4.00 4.74 6.37
C LEU A 72 4.73 6.06 6.56
N ASP A 73 4.76 6.59 7.79
CA ASP A 73 5.47 7.83 8.13
C ASP A 73 6.98 7.73 7.92
N SER A 74 7.53 6.52 8.02
CA SER A 74 8.95 6.25 7.77
C SER A 74 9.32 6.17 6.29
N GLN A 75 8.33 6.07 5.38
CA GLN A 75 8.57 5.88 3.96
C GLN A 75 8.71 7.22 3.22
N PRO A 76 9.81 7.42 2.45
CA PRO A 76 9.97 8.68 1.71
C PRO A 76 8.95 8.82 0.57
N GLY A 77 8.45 10.02 0.36
CA GLY A 77 7.53 10.35 -0.73
C GLY A 77 6.13 9.75 -0.56
N THR A 78 5.73 9.47 0.67
CA THR A 78 4.44 8.89 1.03
C THR A 78 3.52 9.95 1.63
N ASP A 79 2.27 9.97 1.17
CA ASP A 79 1.19 10.79 1.72
C ASP A 79 0.03 9.87 2.10
N VAL A 80 -0.44 9.94 3.35
CA VAL A 80 -1.69 9.28 3.77
C VAL A 80 -2.86 10.16 3.31
N ILE A 81 -3.71 9.62 2.45
CA ILE A 81 -4.84 10.35 1.85
C ILE A 81 -6.20 9.88 2.37
N GLY A 82 -6.23 8.80 3.13
CA GLY A 82 -7.42 8.29 3.80
C GLY A 82 -7.04 7.40 4.98
N GLU A 83 -7.65 7.64 6.12
CA GLU A 83 -7.42 6.89 7.35
C GLU A 83 -8.73 6.60 8.07
N TRP A 84 -8.94 5.34 8.42
CA TRP A 84 -10.10 4.82 9.14
C TRP A 84 -9.63 3.80 10.18
N PRO A 85 -10.43 3.43 11.16
CA PRO A 85 -10.00 2.49 12.20
C PRO A 85 -9.46 1.14 11.68
N GLY A 86 -10.01 0.64 10.57
CA GLY A 86 -9.59 -0.63 9.96
C GLY A 86 -9.01 -0.51 8.56
N GLN A 87 -8.70 0.68 8.06
CA GLN A 87 -8.09 0.83 6.74
C GLN A 87 -7.31 2.12 6.63
N THR A 88 -6.16 2.04 5.95
CA THR A 88 -5.37 3.22 5.58
C THR A 88 -5.10 3.19 4.09
N HIS A 89 -5.28 4.33 3.42
CA HIS A 89 -4.92 4.52 2.02
C HIS A 89 -3.84 5.60 1.92
N SER A 90 -2.72 5.24 1.36
CA SER A 90 -1.59 6.14 1.11
C SER A 90 -1.18 6.13 -0.35
N VAL A 91 -0.52 7.20 -0.78
CA VAL A 91 0.06 7.34 -2.11
C VAL A 91 1.57 7.49 -1.98
N PHE A 92 2.29 6.58 -2.59
CA PHE A 92 3.74 6.64 -2.74
C PHE A 92 4.09 7.32 -4.05
N ARG A 93 5.05 8.24 -4.02
CA ARG A 93 5.54 8.90 -5.24
C ARG A 93 6.99 8.51 -5.49
N THR A 94 7.26 7.98 -6.69
CA THR A 94 8.62 7.63 -7.09
C THR A 94 9.56 8.83 -7.05
N LEU A 95 10.85 8.59 -6.75
CA LEU A 95 11.81 9.68 -6.48
C LEU A 95 12.00 10.61 -7.68
N MET A 96 12.16 10.07 -8.90
CA MET A 96 12.49 10.89 -10.07
C MET A 96 11.29 11.59 -10.69
N PHE A 97 10.29 10.81 -11.11
CA PHE A 97 9.16 11.35 -11.88
C PHE A 97 7.88 11.50 -11.07
N ARG A 98 7.91 11.16 -9.79
CA ARG A 98 6.78 11.31 -8.87
C ARG A 98 5.54 10.52 -9.32
N PHE A 99 5.72 9.38 -10.02
CA PHE A 99 4.61 8.48 -10.36
C PHE A 99 3.88 8.06 -9.09
N PRO A 100 2.55 8.27 -9.03
CA PRO A 100 1.77 7.91 -7.87
C PRO A 100 1.38 6.43 -7.90
N ASP A 101 1.66 5.75 -6.79
CA ASP A 101 1.25 4.37 -6.53
C ASP A 101 0.33 4.34 -5.32
N ASP A 102 -0.83 3.72 -5.44
CA ASP A 102 -1.71 3.45 -4.32
C ASP A 102 -1.11 2.35 -3.45
N PHE A 103 -1.21 2.55 -2.13
CA PHE A 103 -0.92 1.53 -1.14
C PHE A 103 -2.03 1.53 -0.09
N VAL A 104 -2.77 0.43 -0.03
CA VAL A 104 -3.92 0.29 0.87
C VAL A 104 -3.70 -0.89 1.79
N VAL A 105 -3.83 -0.65 3.08
CA VAL A 105 -3.81 -1.70 4.10
C VAL A 105 -5.18 -1.75 4.76
N ARG A 106 -5.80 -2.93 4.76
CA ARG A 106 -7.06 -3.21 5.45
C ARG A 106 -6.80 -4.21 6.55
N GLY A 107 -7.15 -3.83 7.79
CA GLY A 107 -7.12 -4.68 8.97
C GLY A 107 -8.51 -5.03 9.45
N PHE A 108 -8.69 -6.24 9.94
CA PHE A 108 -9.93 -6.71 10.57
C PHE A 108 -9.63 -7.84 11.54
N CYS A 109 -10.54 -8.07 12.50
CA CYS A 109 -10.40 -9.17 13.45
C CYS A 109 -10.93 -10.47 12.86
N ASP A 110 -10.15 -11.54 13.02
CA ASP A 110 -10.55 -12.89 12.68
C ASP A 110 -9.90 -13.89 13.65
N ASN A 111 -10.75 -14.68 14.35
CA ASN A 111 -10.32 -15.67 15.34
C ASN A 111 -9.36 -15.14 16.43
N GLY A 112 -9.55 -13.90 16.88
CA GLY A 112 -8.74 -13.27 17.93
C GLY A 112 -7.47 -12.60 17.42
N ASP A 113 -7.11 -12.78 16.16
CA ASP A 113 -5.99 -12.10 15.51
C ASP A 113 -6.47 -10.90 14.69
N THR A 114 -5.59 -9.93 14.51
CA THR A 114 -5.72 -8.93 13.46
C THR A 114 -5.14 -9.49 12.16
N VAL A 115 -5.98 -9.52 11.13
CA VAL A 115 -5.60 -9.93 9.78
C VAL A 115 -5.42 -8.69 8.90
N LEU A 116 -4.32 -8.64 8.16
CA LEU A 116 -4.04 -7.58 7.21
C LEU A 116 -4.14 -8.08 5.76
N HIS A 117 -4.90 -7.35 4.96
CA HIS A 117 -4.85 -7.41 3.51
C HIS A 117 -4.15 -6.16 2.98
N ILE A 118 -3.32 -6.34 1.95
CA ILE A 118 -2.43 -5.30 1.44
C ILE A 118 -2.59 -5.23 -0.08
N TYR A 119 -2.76 -4.03 -0.60
CA TYR A 119 -2.87 -3.76 -2.03
C TYR A 119 -1.93 -2.62 -2.42
N SER A 120 -1.16 -2.81 -3.49
CA SER A 120 -0.30 -1.76 -4.04
C SER A 120 -0.34 -1.78 -5.55
N LYS A 121 -0.64 -0.61 -6.16
CA LYS A 121 -0.78 -0.48 -7.62
C LYS A 121 -0.43 0.91 -8.11
N SER A 122 0.30 0.98 -9.22
CA SER A 122 0.54 2.25 -9.90
C SER A 122 -0.74 2.80 -10.53
N ARG A 123 -0.99 4.09 -10.33
CA ARG A 123 -2.12 4.80 -10.95
C ARG A 123 -1.94 4.98 -12.46
N LEU A 124 -0.69 5.02 -12.91
CA LEU A 124 -0.31 5.20 -14.31
C LEU A 124 0.66 4.12 -14.78
N GLY A 125 0.65 3.85 -16.08
CA GLY A 125 1.57 2.94 -16.74
C GLY A 125 1.14 1.47 -16.68
N VAL A 126 1.91 0.63 -17.38
CA VAL A 126 1.64 -0.82 -17.52
C VAL A 126 2.62 -1.68 -16.70
N SER A 127 3.76 -1.12 -16.32
CA SER A 127 4.78 -1.79 -15.50
C SER A 127 5.46 -0.81 -14.57
N ASP A 128 5.76 -1.28 -13.35
CA ASP A 128 6.43 -0.52 -12.29
C ASP A 128 7.85 -1.05 -11.98
N LEU A 129 8.38 -1.93 -12.83
CA LEU A 129 9.66 -2.63 -12.62
C LEU A 129 9.73 -3.39 -11.28
N GLY A 130 8.59 -3.82 -10.74
CA GLY A 130 8.49 -4.57 -9.50
C GLY A 130 8.43 -3.71 -8.23
N VAL A 131 8.29 -2.40 -8.34
CA VAL A 131 8.27 -1.49 -7.18
C VAL A 131 7.11 -1.79 -6.24
N ASN A 132 5.89 -2.00 -6.76
CA ASN A 132 4.73 -2.33 -5.93
C ASN A 132 4.88 -3.69 -5.24
N LYS A 133 5.43 -4.71 -5.95
CA LYS A 133 5.75 -5.99 -5.33
C LYS A 133 6.76 -5.83 -4.19
N ALA A 134 7.87 -5.14 -4.43
CA ALA A 134 8.89 -4.90 -3.42
C ALA A 134 8.34 -4.17 -2.19
N ARG A 135 7.44 -3.20 -2.39
CA ARG A 135 6.78 -2.45 -1.32
C ARG A 135 5.90 -3.35 -0.45
N VAL A 136 5.07 -4.18 -1.07
CA VAL A 136 4.20 -5.14 -0.37
C VAL A 136 5.03 -6.12 0.45
N LEU A 137 6.11 -6.67 -0.10
CA LEU A 137 7.00 -7.60 0.60
C LEU A 137 7.77 -6.91 1.74
N SER A 138 8.25 -5.68 1.54
CA SER A 138 8.93 -4.90 2.58
C SER A 138 7.99 -4.56 3.75
N PHE A 139 6.76 -4.19 3.47
CA PHE A 139 5.74 -3.96 4.50
C PHE A 139 5.43 -5.25 5.27
N ASN A 140 5.21 -6.36 4.57
CA ASN A 140 4.97 -7.65 5.21
C ASN A 140 6.13 -8.08 6.10
N ASP A 141 7.37 -7.91 5.64
CA ASP A 141 8.56 -8.22 6.42
C ASP A 141 8.64 -7.36 7.69
N TYR A 142 8.41 -6.05 7.58
CA TYR A 142 8.36 -5.16 8.74
C TYR A 142 7.32 -5.61 9.76
N MET A 143 6.07 -5.79 9.35
CA MET A 143 4.97 -6.16 10.24
C MET A 143 5.13 -7.56 10.85
N SER A 144 5.81 -8.47 10.16
CA SER A 144 6.09 -9.83 10.67
C SER A 144 7.21 -9.88 11.70
N ASN A 145 8.10 -8.88 11.72
CA ASN A 145 9.28 -8.86 12.59
C ASN A 145 9.19 -7.84 13.75
N ILE A 146 8.19 -6.95 13.72
CA ILE A 146 8.03 -5.98 14.81
C ILE A 146 7.42 -6.65 16.04
N GLU A 147 7.93 -6.28 17.22
CA GLU A 147 7.37 -6.71 18.49
C GLU A 147 6.17 -5.82 18.87
N MET A 148 5.02 -6.43 19.05
CA MET A 148 3.80 -5.78 19.54
C MET A 148 3.29 -6.48 20.80
N ALA A 149 2.56 -5.74 21.65
CA ALA A 149 1.89 -6.34 22.80
C ALA A 149 0.86 -7.38 22.31
N THR A 150 0.91 -8.58 22.90
CA THR A 150 -0.10 -9.61 22.62
C THR A 150 -1.43 -9.23 23.23
N SER A 151 -2.45 -9.09 22.41
CA SER A 151 -3.81 -8.79 22.83
C SER A 151 -4.82 -9.37 21.84
N GLU A 152 -6.00 -9.72 22.31
CA GLU A 152 -7.06 -10.27 21.46
C GLU A 152 -7.68 -9.16 20.60
N CYS A 153 -7.86 -9.44 19.32
CA CYS A 153 -8.61 -8.59 18.40
C CYS A 153 -10.10 -8.95 18.51
N THR A 154 -10.91 -8.00 18.93
CA THR A 154 -12.36 -8.15 19.15
C THR A 154 -13.18 -7.13 18.38
#